data_4869204c315b89f25394695728ef7079
#
_entry.id   4869204c315b89f25394695728ef7079
#
_cell.length_a   1.000
_cell.length_b   1.000
_cell.length_c   1.000
_cell.angle_alpha   90.00
_cell.angle_beta   90.00
_cell.angle_gamma   90.00
#
_symmetry.space_group_name_H-M   'P 1'
#
loop_
_entity.id
_entity.type
_entity.pdbx_description
1 polymer ?
#
loop_
_entity_poly.entity_id
_entity_poly.type
_entity_poly.pdbx_seq_one_letter_code
_entity_poly.pdbx_strand_id
1 'polypeptide(L)'
;MLNLKDPSSIIVIKRLRLADETPLAIERVALTSKCHKVLEEDLTSGSLHDALRKNGIQPTLASGWLKARLATTQEANRLDLPTKSPLLVETRVIEDQFGVPIEHTETAYAANRYVVDIKLNCAPAVIAPYSAAPIDPA
;
A
#
# COMPACT_ATOMS: atom_id res chain seq x y z
N MET A 1 2.77 -0.52 11.79
CA MET A 1 2.07 0.70 12.21
C MET A 1 3.05 1.85 12.36
N LEU A 2 2.68 3.06 12.00
CA LEU A 2 3.54 4.23 12.17
C LEU A 2 3.57 4.60 13.67
N ASN A 3 4.75 4.56 14.29
CA ASN A 3 4.95 4.96 15.68
C ASN A 3 4.96 6.49 15.76
N LEU A 4 3.79 7.10 15.88
CA LEU A 4 3.65 8.54 15.95
C LEU A 4 3.45 8.99 17.38
N LYS A 5 4.22 9.98 17.78
CA LYS A 5 4.06 10.64 19.09
C LYS A 5 2.82 11.54 19.12
N ASP A 6 2.35 12.00 17.95
CA ASP A 6 1.20 12.87 17.81
C ASP A 6 0.34 12.41 16.63
N PRO A 7 -0.90 11.91 16.88
CA PRO A 7 -1.82 11.48 15.83
C PRO A 7 -2.28 12.60 14.87
N SER A 8 -2.19 13.86 15.27
CA SER A 8 -2.54 15.01 14.41
C SER A 8 -1.54 15.24 13.28
N SER A 9 -0.40 14.55 13.32
CA SER A 9 0.69 14.68 12.34
C SER A 9 0.61 13.66 11.20
N ILE A 10 -0.57 13.14 10.90
CA ILE A 10 -0.77 12.18 9.81
C ILE A 10 -1.42 12.85 8.61
N ILE A 11 -0.87 12.58 7.43
CA ILE A 11 -1.49 12.93 6.16
C ILE A 11 -2.16 11.67 5.61
N VAL A 12 -3.45 11.76 5.28
CA VAL A 12 -4.18 10.65 4.68
C VAL A 12 -4.53 10.99 3.24
N ILE A 13 -4.13 10.12 2.32
CA ILE A 13 -4.45 10.21 0.90
C ILE A 13 -5.28 8.98 0.53
N LYS A 14 -6.41 9.21 -0.12
CA LYS A 14 -7.26 8.16 -0.67
C LYS A 14 -7.31 8.29 -2.18
N ARG A 15 -7.09 7.18 -2.88
CA ARG A 15 -7.13 7.16 -4.34
C ARG A 15 -7.94 5.96 -4.83
N LEU A 16 -8.72 6.18 -5.89
CA LEU A 16 -9.24 5.10 -6.72
C LEU A 16 -8.25 4.91 -7.87
N ARG A 17 -7.66 3.73 -7.95
CA ARG A 17 -6.71 3.40 -9.02
C ARG A 17 -7.43 2.73 -10.17
N LEU A 18 -7.15 3.19 -11.37
CA LEU A 18 -7.73 2.67 -12.59
C LEU A 18 -6.67 1.97 -13.43
N ALA A 19 -7.06 0.91 -14.11
CA ALA A 19 -6.29 0.28 -15.18
C ALA A 19 -7.12 0.37 -16.47
N ASP A 20 -6.64 1.12 -17.46
CA ASP A 20 -7.38 1.36 -18.71
C ASP A 20 -8.84 1.79 -18.47
N GLU A 21 -9.03 2.78 -17.60
CA GLU A 21 -10.35 3.32 -17.21
C GLU A 21 -11.23 2.37 -16.37
N THR A 22 -10.77 1.15 -16.12
CA THR A 22 -11.47 0.20 -15.26
C THR A 22 -11.00 0.34 -13.81
N PRO A 23 -11.89 0.47 -12.82
CA PRO A 23 -11.50 0.50 -11.41
C PRO A 23 -10.73 -0.77 -11.02
N LEU A 24 -9.52 -0.60 -10.52
CA LEU A 24 -8.65 -1.70 -10.11
C LEU A 24 -8.56 -1.84 -8.61
N ALA A 25 -8.37 -0.74 -7.90
CA ALA A 25 -8.08 -0.76 -6.48
C ALA A 25 -8.50 0.52 -5.77
N ILE A 26 -8.81 0.38 -4.50
CA ILE A 26 -8.99 1.49 -3.56
C ILE A 26 -7.73 1.53 -2.68
N GLU A 27 -7.03 2.65 -2.70
CA GLU A 27 -5.81 2.85 -1.94
C GLU A 27 -6.01 3.89 -0.85
N ARG A 28 -5.56 3.56 0.35
CA ARG A 28 -5.50 4.48 1.48
C ARG A 28 -4.06 4.53 1.99
N VAL A 29 -3.49 5.70 1.91
CA VAL A 29 -2.12 5.97 2.36
C VAL A 29 -2.15 6.88 3.57
N ALA A 30 -1.46 6.49 4.64
CA ALA A 30 -1.18 7.35 5.78
C ALA A 30 0.31 7.67 5.77
N LEU A 31 0.65 8.94 5.71
CA LEU A 31 2.02 9.44 5.73
C LEU A 31 2.30 10.21 6.99
N THR A 32 3.55 10.18 7.45
CA THR A 32 4.00 11.09 8.52
C THR A 32 4.06 12.53 8.00
N SER A 33 3.96 13.49 8.90
CA SER A 33 4.00 14.94 8.56
C SER A 33 5.27 15.36 7.82
N LYS A 34 6.36 14.61 7.97
CA LYS A 34 7.60 14.77 7.22
C LYS A 34 7.37 14.79 5.71
N CYS A 35 6.32 14.12 5.25
CA CYS A 35 5.99 13.96 3.84
C CYS A 35 5.04 15.06 3.30
N HIS A 36 4.76 16.12 4.05
CA HIS A 36 3.71 17.10 3.73
C HIS A 36 3.85 17.76 2.34
N LYS A 37 5.05 17.91 1.84
CA LYS A 37 5.30 18.53 0.53
C LYS A 37 4.76 17.74 -0.65
N VAL A 38 4.47 16.44 -0.47
CA VAL A 38 3.88 15.63 -1.54
C VAL A 38 2.48 16.12 -1.92
N LEU A 39 1.80 16.87 -1.03
CA LEU A 39 0.49 17.46 -1.31
C LEU A 39 0.55 18.58 -2.37
N GLU A 40 1.71 19.11 -2.65
CA GLU A 40 1.95 20.10 -3.70
C GLU A 40 2.14 19.46 -5.09
N GLU A 41 2.30 18.14 -5.14
CA GLU A 41 2.52 17.39 -6.37
C GLU A 41 1.19 16.86 -6.96
N ASP A 42 1.21 16.56 -8.25
CA ASP A 42 0.09 15.89 -8.91
C ASP A 42 0.06 14.41 -8.53
N LEU A 43 -0.80 14.05 -7.59
CA LEU A 43 -1.02 12.67 -7.16
C LEU A 43 -2.14 11.97 -7.91
N THR A 44 -2.82 12.64 -8.81
CA THR A 44 -3.88 12.07 -9.65
C THR A 44 -3.29 11.24 -10.78
N SER A 45 -2.30 11.79 -11.48
CA SER A 45 -1.62 11.12 -12.59
C SER A 45 -0.19 10.71 -12.26
N GLY A 46 0.40 11.26 -11.20
CA GLY A 46 1.79 11.03 -10.79
C GLY A 46 1.96 9.92 -9.76
N SER A 47 3.18 9.42 -9.65
CA SER A 47 3.58 8.45 -8.63
C SER A 47 3.83 9.14 -7.28
N LEU A 48 3.24 8.59 -6.21
CA LEU A 48 3.49 9.06 -4.85
C LEU A 48 4.97 8.91 -4.47
N HIS A 49 5.58 7.79 -4.81
CA HIS A 49 7.00 7.55 -4.48
C HIS A 49 7.94 8.48 -5.25
N ASP A 50 7.61 8.85 -6.48
CA ASP A 50 8.37 9.86 -7.22
C ASP A 50 8.23 11.25 -6.56
N ALA A 51 7.04 11.60 -6.08
CA ALA A 51 6.82 12.82 -5.33
C ALA A 51 7.63 12.86 -4.02
N LEU A 52 7.71 11.74 -3.30
CA LEU A 52 8.56 11.61 -2.12
C LEU A 52 10.04 11.82 -2.46
N ARG A 53 10.53 11.17 -3.52
CA ARG A 53 11.93 11.30 -3.97
C ARG A 53 12.30 12.71 -4.37
N LYS A 54 11.40 13.42 -5.05
CA LYS A 54 11.58 14.84 -5.38
C LYS A 54 11.80 15.71 -4.14
N ASN A 55 11.23 15.31 -3.03
CA ASN A 55 11.31 16.04 -1.76
C ASN A 55 12.38 15.46 -0.81
N GLY A 56 13.31 14.68 -1.34
CA GLY A 56 14.45 14.16 -0.59
C GLY A 56 14.11 12.99 0.34
N ILE A 57 12.93 12.40 0.20
CA ILE A 57 12.52 11.22 0.96
C ILE A 57 12.59 10.01 0.04
N GLN A 58 13.45 9.06 0.39
CA GLN A 58 13.70 7.85 -0.40
C GLN A 58 13.02 6.65 0.23
N PRO A 59 11.89 6.17 -0.30
CA PRO A 59 11.35 4.87 0.13
C PRO A 59 12.36 3.76 -0.19
N THR A 60 12.74 2.96 0.79
CA THR A 60 13.79 1.94 0.63
C THR A 60 13.30 0.54 0.90
N LEU A 61 12.56 0.32 1.97
CA LEU A 61 12.10 -0.99 2.38
C LEU A 61 10.59 -0.96 2.60
N ALA A 62 9.90 -1.90 1.99
CA ALA A 62 8.50 -2.15 2.24
C ALA A 62 8.33 -3.53 2.89
N SER A 63 7.57 -3.60 3.95
CA SER A 63 7.19 -4.85 4.60
C SER A 63 5.69 -4.86 4.87
N GLY A 64 5.08 -6.03 4.81
CA GLY A 64 3.65 -6.14 5.01
C GLY A 64 3.11 -7.51 4.64
N TRP A 65 1.85 -7.56 4.30
CA TRP A 65 1.15 -8.80 4.02
C TRP A 65 0.05 -8.64 2.98
N LEU A 66 -0.38 -9.76 2.45
CA LEU A 66 -1.55 -9.90 1.58
C LEU A 66 -2.62 -10.69 2.32
N LYS A 67 -3.87 -10.25 2.19
CA LYS A 67 -5.03 -10.89 2.80
C LYS A 67 -6.20 -10.85 1.82
N ALA A 68 -6.98 -11.92 1.78
CA ALA A 68 -8.23 -11.95 1.04
C ALA A 68 -9.40 -11.62 1.97
N ARG A 69 -10.34 -10.82 1.53
CA ARG A 69 -11.60 -10.55 2.20
C ARG A 69 -12.70 -10.17 1.22
N LEU A 70 -13.92 -10.13 1.70
CA LEU A 70 -15.04 -9.66 0.89
C LEU A 70 -15.12 -8.13 0.89
N ALA A 71 -15.56 -7.58 -0.22
CA ALA A 71 -15.80 -6.15 -0.34
C ALA A 71 -16.97 -5.70 0.53
N THR A 72 -16.82 -4.53 1.15
CA THR A 72 -17.97 -3.81 1.70
C THR A 72 -18.85 -3.29 0.58
N THR A 73 -20.10 -2.92 0.89
CA THR A 73 -21.00 -2.33 -0.11
C THR A 73 -20.39 -1.09 -0.78
N GLN A 74 -19.75 -0.24 0.01
CA GLN A 74 -19.10 0.97 -0.51
C GLN A 74 -17.92 0.66 -1.44
N GLU A 75 -17.09 -0.30 -1.06
CA GLU A 75 -15.97 -0.75 -1.89
C GLU A 75 -16.45 -1.37 -3.21
N ALA A 76 -17.45 -2.23 -3.15
CA ALA A 76 -18.04 -2.85 -4.34
C ALA A 76 -18.58 -1.78 -5.30
N ASN A 77 -19.28 -0.77 -4.80
CA ASN A 77 -19.79 0.32 -5.60
C ASN A 77 -18.66 1.13 -6.27
N ARG A 78 -17.61 1.46 -5.52
CA ARG A 78 -16.48 2.22 -6.05
C ARG A 78 -15.67 1.45 -7.09
N LEU A 79 -15.56 0.14 -6.90
CA LEU A 79 -14.83 -0.76 -7.81
C LEU A 79 -15.68 -1.30 -8.95
N ASP A 80 -16.95 -0.91 -9.02
CA ASP A 80 -17.89 -1.43 -10.01
C ASP A 80 -17.92 -2.97 -10.00
N LEU A 81 -18.15 -3.51 -8.82
CA LEU A 81 -18.19 -4.94 -8.54
C LEU A 81 -19.55 -5.35 -7.95
N PRO A 82 -19.96 -6.61 -8.13
CA PRO A 82 -21.08 -7.17 -7.39
C PRO A 82 -20.83 -7.09 -5.86
N THR A 83 -21.91 -7.02 -5.11
CA THR A 83 -21.86 -7.03 -3.64
C THR A 83 -21.09 -8.26 -3.13
N LYS A 84 -20.26 -8.08 -2.11
CA LYS A 84 -19.44 -9.14 -1.50
C LYS A 84 -18.45 -9.81 -2.45
N SER A 85 -18.01 -9.09 -3.49
CA SER A 85 -16.92 -9.58 -4.33
C SER A 85 -15.64 -9.77 -3.53
N PRO A 86 -14.80 -10.76 -3.88
CA PRO A 86 -13.53 -10.94 -3.21
C PRO A 86 -12.55 -9.82 -3.55
N LEU A 87 -11.83 -9.36 -2.55
CA LEU A 87 -10.73 -8.40 -2.69
C LEU A 87 -9.43 -9.05 -2.24
N LEU A 88 -8.33 -8.68 -2.88
CA LEU A 88 -6.99 -8.93 -2.40
C LEU A 88 -6.47 -7.64 -1.77
N VAL A 89 -6.21 -7.67 -0.47
CA VAL A 89 -5.79 -6.48 0.28
C VAL A 89 -4.32 -6.58 0.63
N GLU A 90 -3.55 -5.63 0.14
CA GLU A 90 -2.14 -5.47 0.47
C GLU A 90 -1.99 -4.38 1.52
N THR A 91 -1.34 -4.71 2.63
CA THR A 91 -0.97 -3.74 3.67
C THR A 91 0.53 -3.66 3.77
N ARG A 92 1.08 -2.44 3.69
CA ARG A 92 2.53 -2.21 3.75
C ARG A 92 2.88 -1.08 4.70
N VAL A 93 4.02 -1.24 5.37
CA VAL A 93 4.77 -0.16 6.01
C VAL A 93 6.02 0.08 5.19
N ILE A 94 6.30 1.33 4.88
CA ILE A 94 7.45 1.73 4.08
C ILE A 94 8.35 2.62 4.92
N GLU A 95 9.65 2.31 4.87
CA GLU A 95 10.70 3.06 5.56
C GLU A 95 11.49 3.92 4.57
N ASP A 96 12.03 5.03 5.05
CA ASP A 96 12.91 5.89 4.27
C ASP A 96 14.37 5.37 4.28
N GLN A 97 15.27 6.16 3.69
CA GLN A 97 16.70 5.84 3.61
C GLN A 97 17.40 5.74 4.96
N PHE A 98 16.78 6.18 6.03
CA PHE A 98 17.30 6.12 7.39
C PHE A 98 16.63 5.03 8.25
N GLY A 99 15.79 4.19 7.64
CA GLY A 99 15.05 3.16 8.34
C GLY A 99 13.89 3.68 9.18
N VAL A 100 13.41 4.88 8.91
CA VAL A 100 12.29 5.49 9.62
C VAL A 100 10.99 5.19 8.89
N PRO A 101 9.98 4.61 9.56
CA PRO A 101 8.67 4.42 8.95
C PRO A 101 8.04 5.75 8.55
N ILE A 102 7.67 5.87 7.28
CA ILE A 102 7.10 7.09 6.71
C ILE A 102 5.70 6.90 6.15
N GLU A 103 5.34 5.69 5.78
CA GLU A 103 4.11 5.38 5.07
C GLU A 103 3.49 4.09 5.57
N HIS A 104 2.18 4.11 5.79
CA HIS A 104 1.36 2.92 5.96
C HIS A 104 0.30 2.94 4.88
N THR A 105 0.30 1.93 4.02
CA THR A 105 -0.61 1.84 2.88
C THR A 105 -1.46 0.58 2.96
N GLU A 106 -2.74 0.74 2.73
CA GLU A 106 -3.67 -0.36 2.48
C GLU A 106 -4.25 -0.19 1.08
N THR A 107 -4.09 -1.21 0.24
CA THR A 107 -4.61 -1.23 -1.11
C THR A 107 -5.52 -2.43 -1.29
N ALA A 108 -6.80 -2.17 -1.52
CA ALA A 108 -7.81 -3.21 -1.75
C ALA A 108 -8.03 -3.37 -3.25
N TYR A 109 -7.50 -4.45 -3.81
CA TYR A 109 -7.60 -4.77 -5.23
C TYR A 109 -8.85 -5.60 -5.52
N ALA A 110 -9.53 -5.29 -6.62
CA ALA A 110 -10.52 -6.20 -7.20
C ALA A 110 -9.82 -7.51 -7.58
N ALA A 111 -10.10 -8.60 -6.86
CA ALA A 111 -9.33 -9.84 -7.00
C ALA A 111 -9.42 -10.46 -8.40
N ASN A 112 -10.53 -10.24 -9.12
CA ASN A 112 -10.71 -10.71 -10.49
C ASN A 112 -9.97 -9.88 -11.55
N ARG A 113 -9.34 -8.76 -11.15
CA ARG A 113 -8.64 -7.83 -12.04
C ARG A 113 -7.16 -7.68 -11.72
N TYR A 114 -6.65 -8.42 -10.74
CA TYR A 114 -5.30 -8.26 -10.24
C TYR A 114 -4.61 -9.59 -9.99
N VAL A 115 -3.37 -9.70 -10.44
CA VAL A 115 -2.52 -10.89 -10.24
C VAL A 115 -1.20 -10.44 -9.63
N VAL A 116 -0.74 -11.17 -8.62
CA VAL A 116 0.56 -10.96 -8.00
C VAL A 116 1.52 -12.03 -8.51
N ASP A 117 2.56 -11.61 -9.22
CA ASP A 117 3.66 -12.48 -9.60
C ASP A 117 4.66 -12.59 -8.46
N ILE A 118 4.98 -13.80 -8.08
CA ILE A 118 5.96 -14.08 -7.03
C ILE A 118 7.14 -14.82 -7.66
N LYS A 119 8.34 -14.29 -7.44
CA LYS A 119 9.59 -14.95 -7.83
C LYS A 119 10.38 -15.26 -6.56
N LEU A 120 10.68 -16.53 -6.37
CA LEU A 120 11.47 -16.99 -5.23
C LEU A 120 12.81 -17.57 -5.74
N ASN A 121 13.90 -17.13 -5.13
CA ASN A 121 15.20 -17.74 -5.39
C ASN A 121 15.37 -18.95 -4.47
N CYS A 122 15.41 -20.14 -5.05
CA CYS A 122 15.54 -21.41 -4.33
C CYS A 122 16.99 -21.92 -4.24
N ALA A 123 17.98 -21.11 -4.61
CA ALA A 123 19.39 -21.49 -4.53
C ALA A 123 19.84 -21.59 -3.06
N PRO A 124 20.31 -22.76 -2.57
CA PRO A 124 20.51 -23.00 -1.12
C PRO A 124 21.60 -22.13 -0.47
N ALA A 125 22.57 -21.64 -1.24
CA ALA A 125 23.73 -20.94 -0.73
C ALA A 125 23.52 -19.45 -0.41
N VAL A 126 22.36 -18.87 -0.68
CA VAL A 126 22.14 -17.40 -0.70
C VAL A 126 20.91 -16.99 0.09
N ILE A 127 20.15 -17.93 0.66
CA ILE A 127 18.83 -17.66 1.24
C ILE A 127 18.93 -17.57 2.75
N ALA A 128 18.51 -16.41 3.31
CA ALA A 128 18.20 -16.32 4.72
C ALA A 128 17.04 -17.27 5.08
N PRO A 129 17.00 -17.84 6.30
CA PRO A 129 15.91 -18.71 6.71
C PRO A 129 14.57 -18.03 6.52
N TYR A 130 13.63 -18.73 5.90
CA TYR A 130 12.26 -18.27 5.78
C TYR A 130 11.63 -18.17 7.17
N SER A 131 11.17 -17.01 7.55
CA SER A 131 10.30 -16.86 8.71
C SER A 131 8.91 -16.49 8.23
N ALA A 132 7.91 -17.32 8.55
CA ALA A 132 6.53 -16.98 8.28
C ALA A 132 6.13 -15.78 9.13
N ALA A 133 5.56 -14.75 8.49
CA ALA A 133 4.97 -13.65 9.23
C ALA A 133 3.77 -14.18 10.04
N PRO A 134 3.57 -13.69 11.29
CA PRO A 134 2.38 -14.06 12.05
C PRO A 134 1.12 -13.63 11.27
N ILE A 135 0.11 -14.50 11.28
CA ILE A 135 -1.19 -14.18 10.70
C ILE A 135 -1.82 -13.08 11.56
N ASP A 136 -2.24 -12.00 10.94
CA ASP A 136 -3.00 -10.95 11.63
C ASP A 136 -4.30 -11.57 12.17
N PRO A 137 -4.56 -11.52 13.47
CA PRO A 137 -5.72 -12.14 14.09
C PRO A 137 -7.04 -11.40 13.81
N ALA A 138 -7.01 -10.26 13.14
CA ALA A 138 -8.23 -9.47 12.88
C ALA A 138 -9.01 -9.93 11.65
#